data_b63418ee9e08c0abe751d15101b05770
#
_entry.id   b63418ee9e08c0abe751d15101b05770
#
_cell.length_a   1.000
_cell.length_b   1.000
_cell.length_c   1.000
_cell.angle_alpha   90.00
_cell.angle_beta   90.00
_cell.angle_gamma   90.00
#
_symmetry.space_group_name_H-M   'P 1'
#
loop_
_entity.id
_entity.type
_entity.pdbx_description
1 polymer ?
#
loop_
_entity_poly.entity_id
_entity_poly.type
_entity_poly.pdbx_seq_one_letter_code
_entity_poly.pdbx_strand_id
1 'polypeptide(L)'
;MQRLTISNAKTVRLATALALTLICRSMVGEAGAADPARQWFAQGDQAASSVIYGTPESDDVLLSLTCDHATKALTVWYTTEPAYSKDPKTLPIDIHSEGGSISLIGNGSRSELDDAYSLDVTTELTPQFEKLLSEATTLTILVEDGTVELPVDETARKGIEMIKTGCRK
;
A
#
# COMPACT_ATOMS: atom_id res chain seq x y z
N MET A 1 -42.86 64.25 -54.03
CA MET A 1 -42.37 65.49 -53.37
C MET A 1 -41.66 65.16 -52.11
N GLN A 2 -40.39 65.55 -52.08
CA GLN A 2 -39.62 65.96 -50.88
C GLN A 2 -39.50 64.92 -49.74
N ARG A 3 -38.45 64.73 -49.06
CA ARG A 3 -37.01 65.15 -49.12
C ARG A 3 -36.28 64.28 -48.14
N LEU A 4 -35.05 64.00 -48.47
CA LEU A 4 -33.93 63.54 -47.63
C LEU A 4 -33.95 64.04 -46.18
N THR A 5 -33.46 63.23 -45.27
CA THR A 5 -32.37 63.71 -44.41
C THR A 5 -31.55 62.53 -43.93
N ILE A 6 -30.26 62.68 -44.16
CA ILE A 6 -29.15 61.83 -43.70
C ILE A 6 -28.81 62.20 -42.25
N SER A 7 -28.56 61.29 -41.37
CA SER A 7 -27.76 61.59 -40.20
C SER A 7 -26.90 60.42 -39.82
N ASN A 8 -25.61 60.67 -39.87
CA ASN A 8 -24.49 59.86 -39.37
C ASN A 8 -24.55 59.74 -37.85
N ALA A 9 -24.25 58.59 -37.36
CA ALA A 9 -23.53 58.49 -36.06
C ALA A 9 -22.81 57.12 -35.89
N LYS A 10 -21.55 57.21 -36.06
CA LYS A 10 -20.45 56.69 -35.26
C LYS A 10 -20.54 55.25 -34.70
N THR A 11 -19.77 54.45 -35.37
CA THR A 11 -19.14 53.24 -34.96
C THR A 11 -18.58 53.30 -33.52
N VAL A 12 -19.05 52.43 -32.67
CA VAL A 12 -18.28 52.01 -31.47
C VAL A 12 -18.05 50.52 -31.59
N ARG A 13 -16.81 50.17 -31.92
CA ARG A 13 -16.32 48.81 -31.88
C ARG A 13 -15.99 48.47 -30.41
N LEU A 14 -16.81 47.65 -29.78
CA LEU A 14 -16.43 47.02 -28.51
C LEU A 14 -15.94 45.62 -28.86
N ALA A 15 -14.62 45.47 -28.82
CA ALA A 15 -13.95 44.19 -28.91
C ALA A 15 -14.07 43.49 -27.56
N THR A 16 -14.98 42.54 -27.42
CA THR A 16 -15.07 41.66 -26.28
C THR A 16 -14.15 40.46 -26.56
N ALA A 17 -12.95 40.51 -26.04
CA ALA A 17 -12.03 39.37 -26.00
C ALA A 17 -12.58 38.35 -24.99
N LEU A 18 -13.20 37.29 -25.51
CA LEU A 18 -13.60 36.12 -24.71
C LEU A 18 -12.38 35.28 -24.47
N ALA A 19 -11.73 35.48 -23.33
CA ALA A 19 -10.64 34.59 -22.84
C ALA A 19 -11.29 33.28 -22.37
N LEU A 20 -11.25 32.27 -23.24
CA LEU A 20 -11.62 30.89 -22.93
C LEU A 20 -10.46 30.30 -22.14
N THR A 21 -10.48 30.43 -20.79
CA THR A 21 -9.58 29.70 -19.91
C THR A 21 -10.03 28.25 -19.87
N LEU A 22 -9.35 27.42 -20.66
CA LEU A 22 -9.44 25.96 -20.61
C LEU A 22 -8.84 25.52 -19.29
N ILE A 23 -9.68 25.29 -18.26
CA ILE A 23 -9.26 24.65 -17.02
C ILE A 23 -9.14 23.16 -17.33
N CYS A 24 -7.97 22.72 -17.79
CA CYS A 24 -7.56 21.34 -17.73
C CYS A 24 -7.42 20.94 -16.25
N ARG A 25 -8.51 20.51 -15.63
CA ARG A 25 -8.42 19.75 -14.38
C ARG A 25 -7.83 18.40 -14.74
N SER A 26 -6.52 18.29 -14.60
CA SER A 26 -5.83 17.01 -14.47
C SER A 26 -6.44 16.32 -13.27
N MET A 27 -7.31 15.33 -13.51
CA MET A 27 -7.62 14.32 -12.48
C MET A 27 -6.36 13.50 -12.33
N VAL A 28 -5.44 13.98 -11.52
CA VAL A 28 -4.41 13.14 -10.90
C VAL A 28 -5.18 12.26 -9.94
N GLY A 29 -5.41 11.01 -10.34
CA GLY A 29 -5.87 9.99 -9.40
C GLY A 29 -4.85 10.00 -8.26
N GLU A 30 -5.29 10.31 -7.06
CA GLU A 30 -4.53 10.05 -5.86
C GLU A 30 -4.31 8.53 -5.82
N ALA A 31 -3.19 8.07 -6.36
CA ALA A 31 -2.58 6.85 -5.88
C ALA A 31 -2.36 7.11 -4.40
N GLY A 32 -3.03 6.32 -3.54
CA GLY A 32 -2.91 6.45 -2.10
C GLY A 32 -1.43 6.46 -1.75
N ALA A 33 -0.90 7.65 -1.46
CA ALA A 33 0.47 7.79 -1.03
C ALA A 33 0.60 6.98 0.26
N ALA A 34 1.56 6.05 0.28
CA ALA A 34 1.97 5.39 1.51
C ALA A 34 2.14 6.47 2.58
N ASP A 35 1.58 6.26 3.75
CA ASP A 35 1.70 7.21 4.86
C ASP A 35 3.18 7.57 5.02
N PRO A 36 3.57 8.86 4.90
CA PRO A 36 4.98 9.25 4.92
C PRO A 36 5.70 8.91 6.24
N ALA A 37 4.97 8.53 7.28
CA ALA A 37 5.53 8.07 8.53
C ALA A 37 5.93 6.59 8.51
N ARG A 38 5.34 5.76 7.67
CA ARG A 38 5.64 4.32 7.60
C ARG A 38 6.83 4.05 6.70
N GLN A 39 7.73 3.17 7.15
CA GLN A 39 8.91 2.74 6.40
C GLN A 39 9.29 1.30 6.73
N TRP A 40 10.18 0.72 5.93
CA TRP A 40 10.75 -0.56 6.24
C TRP A 40 11.82 -0.46 7.31
N PHE A 41 11.83 -1.42 8.23
CA PHE A 41 12.94 -1.67 9.13
C PHE A 41 13.12 -3.18 9.32
N ALA A 42 14.36 -3.57 9.57
CA ALA A 42 14.72 -4.97 9.76
C ALA A 42 15.43 -5.11 11.10
N GLN A 43 15.11 -6.17 11.80
CA GLN A 43 15.74 -6.52 13.07
C GLN A 43 15.95 -8.01 13.15
N GLY A 44 16.93 -8.44 13.96
CA GLY A 44 17.16 -9.85 14.16
C GLY A 44 18.23 -10.09 15.21
N ASP A 45 18.15 -11.29 15.80
CA ASP A 45 19.09 -11.82 16.77
C ASP A 45 19.35 -13.30 16.50
N GLN A 46 19.80 -14.04 17.51
CA GLN A 46 20.04 -15.49 17.40
C GLN A 46 18.74 -16.31 17.33
N ALA A 47 17.64 -15.79 17.83
CA ALA A 47 16.37 -16.50 17.95
C ALA A 47 15.44 -16.25 16.75
N ALA A 48 15.40 -15.01 16.24
CA ALA A 48 14.48 -14.61 15.19
C ALA A 48 15.05 -13.51 14.29
N SER A 49 14.47 -13.38 13.10
CA SER A 49 14.68 -12.25 12.21
C SER A 49 13.34 -11.73 11.71
N SER A 50 13.21 -10.41 11.59
CA SER A 50 11.98 -9.76 11.15
C SER A 50 12.26 -8.65 10.15
N VAL A 51 11.35 -8.49 9.19
CA VAL A 51 11.24 -7.31 8.34
C VAL A 51 9.84 -6.74 8.52
N ILE A 52 9.76 -5.44 8.77
CA ILE A 52 8.56 -4.78 9.26
C ILE A 52 8.34 -3.52 8.43
N TYR A 53 7.11 -3.30 7.99
CA TYR A 53 6.65 -2.04 7.41
C TYR A 53 5.68 -1.36 8.38
N GLY A 54 6.09 -0.22 8.91
CA GLY A 54 5.33 0.50 9.94
C GLY A 54 6.00 1.80 10.33
N THR A 55 5.49 2.45 11.36
CA THR A 55 6.08 3.65 11.95
C THR A 55 7.13 3.25 12.99
N PRO A 56 8.41 3.65 12.83
CA PRO A 56 9.45 3.30 13.79
C PRO A 56 9.11 3.75 15.21
N GLU A 57 9.51 2.93 16.19
CA GLU A 57 9.32 3.19 17.62
C GLU A 57 7.85 3.37 18.04
N SER A 58 6.92 2.82 17.25
CA SER A 58 5.49 2.80 17.56
C SER A 58 4.92 1.40 17.38
N ASP A 59 3.67 1.21 17.77
CA ASP A 59 2.86 0.02 17.55
C ASP A 59 2.12 0.01 16.22
N ASP A 60 2.28 1.08 15.41
CA ASP A 60 1.71 1.17 14.06
C ASP A 60 2.52 0.30 13.08
N VAL A 61 2.18 -0.98 13.02
CA VAL A 61 2.73 -1.98 12.11
C VAL A 61 1.67 -2.38 11.11
N LEU A 62 1.94 -2.16 9.84
CA LEU A 62 1.04 -2.60 8.76
C LEU A 62 1.34 -4.02 8.31
N LEU A 63 2.62 -4.36 8.09
CA LEU A 63 3.06 -5.69 7.69
C LEU A 63 4.30 -6.07 8.48
N SER A 64 4.34 -7.30 8.98
CA SER A 64 5.54 -7.91 9.53
C SER A 64 5.71 -9.33 9.01
N LEU A 65 6.93 -9.67 8.62
CA LEU A 65 7.37 -11.02 8.33
C LEU A 65 8.43 -11.39 9.38
N THR A 66 8.16 -12.41 10.17
CA THR A 66 9.06 -12.84 11.24
C THR A 66 9.41 -14.32 11.10
N CYS A 67 10.69 -14.61 11.04
CA CYS A 67 11.23 -15.98 11.01
C CYS A 67 11.70 -16.40 12.40
N ASP A 68 11.17 -17.46 12.94
CA ASP A 68 11.70 -18.16 14.12
C ASP A 68 12.81 -19.11 13.70
N HIS A 69 14.03 -18.90 14.18
CA HIS A 69 15.20 -19.67 13.75
C HIS A 69 15.21 -21.09 14.28
N ALA A 70 14.52 -21.38 15.38
CA ALA A 70 14.49 -22.72 15.98
C ALA A 70 13.50 -23.63 15.25
N THR A 71 12.30 -23.12 14.96
CA THR A 71 11.22 -23.87 14.30
C THR A 71 11.23 -23.75 12.79
N LYS A 72 11.91 -22.74 12.25
CA LYS A 72 11.88 -22.36 10.81
C LYS A 72 10.47 -21.94 10.36
N ALA A 73 9.64 -21.54 11.29
CA ALA A 73 8.31 -21.01 11.00
C ALA A 73 8.43 -19.54 10.58
N LEU A 74 7.68 -19.19 9.54
CA LEU A 74 7.50 -17.82 9.09
C LEU A 74 6.12 -17.33 9.54
N THR A 75 6.09 -16.29 10.33
CA THR A 75 4.85 -15.60 10.71
C THR A 75 4.67 -14.37 9.84
N VAL A 76 3.50 -14.25 9.22
CA VAL A 76 3.05 -13.07 8.50
C VAL A 76 1.99 -12.39 9.37
N TRP A 77 2.25 -11.17 9.77
CA TRP A 77 1.31 -10.30 10.46
C TRP A 77 0.92 -9.16 9.54
N TYR A 78 -0.38 -8.91 9.40
CA TYR A 78 -0.91 -7.80 8.60
C TYR A 78 -2.04 -7.11 9.35
N THR A 79 -1.94 -5.80 9.53
CA THR A 79 -2.99 -4.97 10.12
C THR A 79 -3.82 -4.35 8.99
N THR A 80 -5.12 -4.65 8.97
CA THR A 80 -6.03 -4.03 8.00
C THR A 80 -6.30 -2.59 8.40
N GLU A 81 -6.55 -1.73 7.42
CA GLU A 81 -7.05 -0.39 7.70
C GLU A 81 -8.42 -0.48 8.41
N PRO A 82 -8.80 0.50 9.24
CA PRO A 82 -9.87 0.38 10.23
C PRO A 82 -11.29 0.16 9.70
N ALA A 83 -11.45 -0.08 8.42
CA ALA A 83 -12.75 -0.23 7.78
C ALA A 83 -13.39 -1.61 7.90
N TYR A 84 -12.72 -2.60 8.53
CA TYR A 84 -13.29 -3.93 8.64
C TYR A 84 -14.46 -3.93 9.63
N SER A 85 -15.70 -3.88 9.12
CA SER A 85 -16.92 -3.84 9.94
C SER A 85 -17.35 -5.19 10.51
N LYS A 86 -16.68 -6.27 10.11
CA LYS A 86 -16.96 -7.64 10.54
C LYS A 86 -15.73 -8.20 11.26
N ASP A 87 -15.94 -9.17 12.14
CA ASP A 87 -14.85 -9.89 12.83
C ASP A 87 -14.81 -11.36 12.36
N PRO A 88 -14.41 -11.62 11.10
CA PRO A 88 -14.26 -12.99 10.64
C PRO A 88 -13.07 -13.62 11.36
N LYS A 89 -13.26 -14.85 11.84
CA LYS A 89 -12.18 -15.59 12.53
C LYS A 89 -11.01 -15.93 11.60
N THR A 90 -11.29 -16.03 10.31
CA THR A 90 -10.26 -16.32 9.27
C THR A 90 -10.58 -15.55 8.01
N LEU A 91 -9.52 -15.06 7.36
CA LEU A 91 -9.59 -14.35 6.09
C LEU A 91 -8.47 -14.80 5.15
N PRO A 92 -8.73 -14.86 3.83
CA PRO A 92 -7.67 -14.95 2.85
C PRO A 92 -6.86 -13.66 2.83
N ILE A 93 -5.55 -13.83 2.72
CA ILE A 93 -4.59 -12.77 2.41
C ILE A 93 -3.77 -13.22 1.21
N ASP A 94 -3.86 -12.49 0.12
CA ASP A 94 -3.10 -12.74 -1.08
C ASP A 94 -1.92 -11.77 -1.16
N ILE A 95 -0.73 -12.31 -1.37
CA ILE A 95 0.49 -11.52 -1.51
C ILE A 95 1.04 -11.73 -2.90
N HIS A 96 1.26 -10.63 -3.62
CA HIS A 96 1.75 -10.60 -4.99
C HIS A 96 3.03 -9.78 -5.09
N SER A 97 3.88 -10.15 -6.04
CA SER A 97 5.02 -9.38 -6.50
C SER A 97 5.39 -9.79 -7.92
N GLU A 98 6.47 -9.25 -8.44
CA GLU A 98 7.06 -9.70 -9.71
C GLU A 98 7.52 -11.17 -9.66
N GLY A 99 7.87 -11.66 -8.46
CA GLY A 99 8.29 -13.07 -8.24
C GLY A 99 7.14 -14.07 -8.23
N GLY A 100 5.89 -13.62 -8.21
CA GLY A 100 4.70 -14.48 -8.22
C GLY A 100 3.64 -14.08 -7.20
N SER A 101 2.84 -15.05 -6.80
CA SER A 101 1.77 -14.84 -5.82
C SER A 101 1.63 -16.03 -4.89
N ILE A 102 1.17 -15.75 -3.67
CA ILE A 102 0.74 -16.76 -2.70
C ILE A 102 -0.59 -16.34 -2.08
N SER A 103 -1.39 -17.34 -1.69
CA SER A 103 -2.61 -17.14 -0.93
C SER A 103 -2.47 -17.86 0.40
N LEU A 104 -2.74 -17.16 1.48
CA LEU A 104 -2.66 -17.65 2.84
C LEU A 104 -4.03 -17.47 3.51
N ILE A 105 -4.27 -18.22 4.59
CA ILE A 105 -5.46 -18.02 5.41
C ILE A 105 -4.99 -17.50 6.77
N GLY A 106 -5.29 -16.25 7.04
CA GLY A 106 -4.96 -15.60 8.31
C GLY A 106 -6.02 -15.82 9.37
N ASN A 107 -5.56 -15.96 10.63
CA ASN A 107 -6.43 -15.87 11.79
C ASN A 107 -6.65 -14.39 12.11
N GLY A 108 -7.91 -13.99 12.15
CA GLY A 108 -8.28 -12.60 12.41
C GLY A 108 -8.46 -12.32 13.88
N SER A 109 -8.02 -11.18 14.32
CA SER A 109 -8.28 -10.66 15.67
C SER A 109 -8.43 -9.15 15.65
N ARG A 110 -9.32 -8.64 16.51
CA ARG A 110 -9.53 -7.20 16.70
C ARG A 110 -8.87 -6.76 17.99
N SER A 111 -8.12 -5.67 17.91
CA SER A 111 -7.55 -5.02 19.08
C SER A 111 -8.65 -4.30 19.87
N GLU A 112 -8.67 -4.51 21.19
CA GLU A 112 -9.59 -3.80 22.10
C GLU A 112 -9.20 -2.35 22.36
N LEU A 113 -7.96 -1.96 22.00
CA LEU A 113 -7.40 -0.65 22.32
C LEU A 113 -7.69 0.39 21.23
N ASP A 114 -7.53 0.01 19.97
CA ASP A 114 -7.57 0.92 18.83
C ASP A 114 -8.52 0.49 17.71
N ASP A 115 -9.31 -0.58 17.97
CA ASP A 115 -10.25 -1.17 17.02
C ASP A 115 -9.60 -1.69 15.73
N ALA A 116 -8.27 -1.79 15.69
CA ALA A 116 -7.54 -2.33 14.55
C ALA A 116 -7.82 -3.83 14.41
N TYR A 117 -7.98 -4.26 13.17
CA TYR A 117 -8.15 -5.68 12.85
C TYR A 117 -6.88 -6.22 12.21
N SER A 118 -6.36 -7.29 12.74
CA SER A 118 -5.11 -7.90 12.26
C SER A 118 -5.30 -9.35 11.86
N LEU A 119 -4.47 -9.78 10.92
CA LEU A 119 -4.36 -11.16 10.44
C LEU A 119 -2.99 -11.71 10.84
N ASP A 120 -3.00 -12.91 11.42
CA ASP A 120 -1.82 -13.67 11.76
C ASP A 120 -1.79 -15.00 11.00
N VAL A 121 -0.68 -15.27 10.32
CA VAL A 121 -0.47 -16.51 9.56
C VAL A 121 0.87 -17.09 9.93
N THR A 122 0.89 -18.32 10.44
CA THR A 122 2.13 -19.10 10.58
C THR A 122 2.23 -20.08 9.41
N THR A 123 3.33 -20.03 8.69
CA THR A 123 3.58 -20.85 7.49
C THR A 123 5.06 -21.24 7.40
N GLU A 124 5.45 -21.89 6.32
CA GLU A 124 6.85 -22.17 5.98
C GLU A 124 7.31 -21.22 4.87
N LEU A 125 8.59 -20.90 4.85
CA LEU A 125 9.21 -20.20 3.72
C LEU A 125 9.40 -21.19 2.57
N THR A 126 8.35 -21.38 1.77
CA THR A 126 8.42 -22.25 0.58
C THR A 126 9.28 -21.61 -0.51
N PRO A 127 9.83 -22.39 -1.48
CA PRO A 127 10.56 -21.82 -2.62
C PRO A 127 9.75 -20.78 -3.41
N GLN A 128 8.43 -20.95 -3.51
CA GLN A 128 7.55 -19.98 -4.15
C GLN A 128 7.48 -18.68 -3.35
N PHE A 129 7.38 -18.75 -2.02
CA PHE A 129 7.37 -17.58 -1.15
C PHE A 129 8.73 -16.88 -1.16
N GLU A 130 9.82 -17.65 -1.09
CA GLU A 130 11.19 -17.11 -1.20
C GLU A 130 11.37 -16.34 -2.51
N LYS A 131 10.93 -16.91 -3.64
CA LYS A 131 10.98 -16.25 -4.95
C LYS A 131 10.16 -14.97 -4.98
N LEU A 132 8.91 -15.03 -4.48
CA LEU A 132 8.02 -13.88 -4.39
C LEU A 132 8.71 -12.72 -3.65
N LEU A 133 9.30 -12.97 -2.48
CA LEU A 133 9.97 -11.95 -1.70
C LEU A 133 11.27 -11.44 -2.36
N SER A 134 12.05 -12.33 -2.97
CA SER A 134 13.39 -12.01 -3.51
C SER A 134 13.32 -11.16 -4.78
N GLU A 135 12.29 -11.35 -5.60
CA GLU A 135 12.12 -10.63 -6.88
C GLU A 135 11.23 -9.39 -6.73
N ALA A 136 10.71 -9.12 -5.52
CA ALA A 136 9.81 -8.00 -5.31
C ALA A 136 10.50 -6.64 -5.48
N THR A 137 9.91 -5.77 -6.27
CA THR A 137 10.10 -4.32 -6.23
C THR A 137 8.94 -3.64 -5.53
N THR A 138 7.78 -4.29 -5.56
CA THR A 138 6.57 -3.92 -4.82
C THR A 138 5.93 -5.19 -4.27
N LEU A 139 5.50 -5.17 -3.02
CA LEU A 139 4.62 -6.17 -2.44
C LEU A 139 3.20 -5.62 -2.48
N THR A 140 2.31 -6.33 -3.14
CA THR A 140 0.88 -6.02 -3.16
C THR A 140 0.15 -6.99 -2.25
N ILE A 141 -0.49 -6.46 -1.23
CA ILE A 141 -1.29 -7.22 -0.26
C ILE A 141 -2.76 -7.01 -0.60
N LEU A 142 -3.48 -8.10 -0.83
CA LEU A 142 -4.91 -8.07 -1.09
C LEU A 142 -5.64 -8.80 0.03
N VAL A 143 -6.62 -8.13 0.59
CA VAL A 143 -7.62 -8.70 1.50
C VAL A 143 -9.02 -8.32 1.01
N GLU A 144 -10.06 -8.93 1.56
CA GLU A 144 -11.45 -8.71 1.09
C GLU A 144 -11.80 -7.21 0.97
N ASP A 145 -11.29 -6.37 1.86
CA ASP A 145 -11.66 -4.94 1.96
C ASP A 145 -10.70 -3.99 1.23
N GLY A 146 -9.63 -4.49 0.62
CA GLY A 146 -8.73 -3.58 -0.08
C GLY A 146 -7.41 -4.17 -0.56
N THR A 147 -6.66 -3.29 -1.16
CA THR A 147 -5.33 -3.58 -1.70
C THR A 147 -4.36 -2.53 -1.20
N VAL A 148 -3.21 -2.98 -0.73
CA VAL A 148 -2.11 -2.10 -0.33
C VAL A 148 -0.86 -2.47 -1.12
N GLU A 149 -0.16 -1.46 -1.61
CA GLU A 149 1.11 -1.60 -2.32
C GLU A 149 2.25 -1.05 -1.48
N LEU A 150 3.25 -1.88 -1.22
CA LEU A 150 4.40 -1.57 -0.39
C LEU A 150 5.66 -1.59 -1.26
N PRO A 151 6.33 -0.45 -1.51
CA PRO A 151 7.58 -0.43 -2.26
C PRO A 151 8.68 -1.15 -1.48
N VAL A 152 9.40 -2.05 -2.15
CA VAL A 152 10.50 -2.82 -1.53
C VAL A 152 11.81 -2.07 -1.74
N ASP A 153 12.25 -1.36 -0.71
CA ASP A 153 13.50 -0.61 -0.67
C ASP A 153 14.71 -1.48 -0.26
N GLU A 154 15.86 -0.86 -0.07
CA GLU A 154 17.09 -1.55 0.33
C GLU A 154 16.98 -2.15 1.73
N THR A 155 16.27 -1.50 2.66
CA THR A 155 16.05 -1.99 4.01
C THR A 155 15.17 -3.23 4.02
N ALA A 156 14.07 -3.21 3.25
CA ALA A 156 13.24 -4.38 3.03
C ALA A 156 14.04 -5.57 2.47
N ARG A 157 14.87 -5.31 1.44
CA ARG A 157 15.73 -6.36 0.83
C ARG A 157 16.68 -7.00 1.84
N LYS A 158 17.34 -6.21 2.68
CA LYS A 158 18.19 -6.72 3.77
C LYS A 158 17.39 -7.59 4.74
N GLY A 159 16.21 -7.14 5.17
CA GLY A 159 15.34 -7.91 6.04
C GLY A 159 14.86 -9.22 5.40
N ILE A 160 14.50 -9.19 4.13
CA ILE A 160 14.13 -10.40 3.36
C ILE A 160 15.30 -11.41 3.31
N GLU A 161 16.53 -10.96 3.09
CA GLU A 161 17.70 -11.85 3.13
C GLU A 161 17.94 -12.44 4.51
N MET A 162 17.69 -11.69 5.60
CA MET A 162 17.73 -12.22 6.97
C MET A 162 16.67 -13.30 7.19
N ILE A 163 15.44 -13.06 6.76
CA ILE A 163 14.34 -14.04 6.79
C ILE A 163 14.72 -15.32 6.04
N LYS A 164 15.24 -15.18 4.80
CA LYS A 164 15.67 -16.32 3.98
C LYS A 164 16.77 -17.14 4.67
N THR A 165 17.75 -16.46 5.24
CA THR A 165 18.84 -17.12 5.95
C THR A 165 18.35 -17.83 7.20
N GLY A 166 17.47 -17.18 7.97
CA GLY A 166 16.92 -17.72 9.21
C GLY A 166 15.95 -18.88 8.99
N CYS A 167 15.04 -18.78 8.00
CA CYS A 167 13.98 -19.76 7.75
C CYS A 167 14.35 -20.88 6.77
N ARG A 168 15.49 -20.79 6.09
CA ARG A 168 15.91 -21.88 5.18
C ARG A 168 16.16 -23.17 5.97
N LYS A 169 15.56 -24.27 5.50
CA LYS A 169 15.73 -25.62 6.04
C LYS A 169 16.97 -26.30 5.48
#